data_f1937fd2a521529ed9896feaa6b8450e
#
_entry.id   f1937fd2a521529ed9896feaa6b8450e
#
_cell.length_a   1.000
_cell.length_b   1.000
_cell.length_c   1.000
_cell.angle_alpha   90.00
_cell.angle_beta   90.00
_cell.angle_gamma   90.00
#
_symmetry.space_group_name_H-M   'P 1'
#
loop_
_entity.id
_entity.type
_entity.pdbx_description
1 polymer ?
#
loop_
_entity_poly.entity_id
_entity_poly.type
_entity_poly.pdbx_seq_one_letter_code
_entity_poly.pdbx_strand_id
1 'polypeptide(L)'
;MEEKLRILLCEDDESLGMLLREYLQAKGYEAELFPDGDAGYKAFLKNRYEMCVLDVMMPKKDGFQLAQEIRQVNAEIPIIFLTAKNLKEDIFDGFKIGADDYITKPFSMEELVFRM
;
A
#
# COMPACT_ATOMS: atom_id res chain seq x y z
N MET A 1 -18.77 -7.38 -18.44
CA MET A 1 -17.41 -6.82 -18.29
C MET A 1 -17.07 -6.74 -16.83
N GLU A 2 -16.00 -7.40 -16.42
CA GLU A 2 -15.59 -7.41 -15.03
C GLU A 2 -14.89 -6.10 -14.67
N GLU A 3 -15.25 -5.55 -13.53
CA GLU A 3 -14.52 -4.41 -12.98
C GLU A 3 -13.21 -4.89 -12.37
N LYS A 4 -12.14 -4.16 -12.64
CA LYS A 4 -10.85 -4.45 -12.02
C LYS A 4 -10.87 -3.92 -10.59
N LEU A 5 -10.24 -4.67 -9.67
CA LEU A 5 -10.04 -4.20 -8.31
C LEU A 5 -9.03 -3.06 -8.32
N ARG A 6 -9.37 -1.97 -7.66
CA ARG A 6 -8.52 -0.79 -7.62
C ARG A 6 -7.63 -0.81 -6.39
N ILE A 7 -6.34 -0.59 -6.59
CA ILE A 7 -5.33 -0.61 -5.54
C ILE A 7 -4.73 0.78 -5.38
N LEU A 8 -4.76 1.29 -4.15
CA LEU A 8 -4.02 2.49 -3.78
C LEU A 8 -2.59 2.06 -3.47
N LEU A 9 -1.65 2.45 -4.33
CA LEU A 9 -0.24 2.08 -4.19
C LEU A 9 0.57 3.32 -3.86
N CYS A 10 1.21 3.34 -2.69
CA CYS A 10 2.05 4.45 -2.27
C CYS A 10 3.48 3.97 -2.11
N GLU A 11 4.38 4.52 -2.90
CA GLU A 11 5.80 4.19 -2.90
C GLU A 11 6.60 5.39 -3.39
N ASP A 12 7.57 5.86 -2.60
CA ASP A 12 8.36 7.02 -2.96
C ASP A 12 9.54 6.71 -3.88
N ASP A 13 9.97 5.45 -3.95
CA ASP A 13 10.97 5.02 -4.94
C ASP A 13 10.27 4.89 -6.28
N GLU A 14 10.55 5.84 -7.17
CA GLU A 14 9.88 5.92 -8.46
C GLU A 14 10.05 4.65 -9.30
N SER A 15 11.26 4.11 -9.34
CA SER A 15 11.52 2.90 -10.12
C SER A 15 10.76 1.69 -9.58
N LEU A 16 10.81 1.48 -8.27
CA LEU A 16 10.08 0.39 -7.65
C LEU A 16 8.58 0.58 -7.78
N GLY A 17 8.10 1.81 -7.58
CA GLY A 17 6.67 2.11 -7.70
C GLY A 17 6.14 1.81 -9.09
N MET A 18 6.87 2.19 -10.13
CA MET A 18 6.46 1.91 -11.50
C MET A 18 6.46 0.41 -11.81
N LEU A 19 7.46 -0.32 -11.33
CA LEU A 19 7.51 -1.76 -11.51
C LEU A 19 6.33 -2.45 -10.82
N LEU A 20 6.02 -2.03 -9.60
CA LEU A 20 4.88 -2.56 -8.86
C LEU A 20 3.57 -2.30 -9.60
N ARG A 21 3.39 -1.07 -10.06
CA ARG A 21 2.17 -0.70 -10.78
C ARG A 21 2.00 -1.54 -12.04
N GLU A 22 3.06 -1.64 -12.84
CA GLU A 22 3.01 -2.40 -14.07
C GLU A 22 2.73 -3.87 -13.84
N TYR A 23 3.37 -4.45 -12.81
CA TYR A 23 3.15 -5.85 -12.50
C TYR A 23 1.71 -6.09 -12.04
N LEU A 24 1.18 -5.24 -11.19
CA LEU A 24 -0.20 -5.39 -10.72
C LEU A 24 -1.20 -5.21 -11.85
N GLN A 25 -0.94 -4.26 -12.75
CA GLN A 25 -1.81 -4.08 -13.92
C GLN A 25 -1.78 -5.29 -14.84
N ALA A 26 -0.60 -5.90 -15.02
CA ALA A 26 -0.48 -7.12 -15.81
C ALA A 26 -1.24 -8.30 -15.19
N LYS A 27 -1.43 -8.29 -13.87
CA LYS A 27 -2.19 -9.32 -13.18
C LYS A 27 -3.70 -9.03 -13.11
N GLY A 28 -4.15 -7.95 -13.73
CA GLY A 28 -5.57 -7.63 -13.81
C GLY A 28 -6.09 -6.65 -12.77
N TYR A 29 -5.20 -6.04 -11.99
CA TYR A 29 -5.59 -5.00 -11.03
C TYR A 29 -5.45 -3.62 -11.65
N GLU A 30 -6.17 -2.66 -11.10
CA GLU A 30 -5.99 -1.26 -11.48
C GLU A 30 -5.24 -0.56 -10.35
N ALA A 31 -3.92 -0.44 -10.49
CA ALA A 31 -3.07 0.16 -9.48
C ALA A 31 -2.79 1.61 -9.81
N GLU A 32 -3.04 2.51 -8.85
CA GLU A 32 -2.72 3.93 -8.97
C GLU A 32 -1.59 4.25 -8.02
N LEU A 33 -0.50 4.78 -8.57
CA LEU A 33 0.73 5.05 -7.83
C LEU A 33 0.80 6.50 -7.35
N PHE A 34 1.12 6.65 -6.07
CA PHE A 34 1.33 7.97 -5.44
C PHE A 34 2.69 7.99 -4.75
N PRO A 35 3.43 9.11 -4.85
CA PRO A 35 4.81 9.16 -4.36
C PRO A 35 4.93 9.45 -2.86
N ASP A 36 3.85 9.83 -2.19
CA ASP A 36 3.89 10.15 -0.76
C ASP A 36 2.51 9.94 -0.14
N GLY A 37 2.49 10.02 1.20
CA GLY A 37 1.26 9.76 1.94
C GLY A 37 0.19 10.83 1.77
N ASP A 38 0.58 12.08 1.55
CA ASP A 38 -0.40 13.16 1.33
C ASP A 38 -1.16 12.96 0.03
N ALA A 39 -0.43 12.67 -1.05
CA ALA A 39 -1.05 12.42 -2.34
C ALA A 39 -1.95 11.18 -2.28
N GLY A 40 -1.48 10.13 -1.59
CA GLY A 40 -2.27 8.92 -1.42
C GLY A 40 -3.55 9.17 -0.65
N TYR A 41 -3.50 9.93 0.43
CA TYR A 41 -4.69 10.22 1.23
C TYR A 41 -5.70 11.05 0.46
N LYS A 42 -5.23 12.07 -0.26
CA LYS A 42 -6.13 12.88 -1.10
C LYS A 42 -6.86 12.03 -2.13
N ALA A 43 -6.13 11.12 -2.77
CA ALA A 43 -6.73 10.22 -3.74
C ALA A 43 -7.73 9.26 -3.07
N PHE A 44 -7.38 8.77 -1.89
CA PHE A 44 -8.26 7.85 -1.15
C PHE A 44 -9.60 8.49 -0.81
N LEU A 45 -9.59 9.78 -0.49
CA LEU A 45 -10.84 10.49 -0.17
C LEU A 45 -11.71 10.75 -1.39
N LYS A 46 -11.12 10.80 -2.59
CA LYS A 46 -11.84 11.14 -3.82
C LYS A 46 -12.26 9.93 -4.63
N ASN A 47 -11.64 8.79 -4.42
CA ASN A 47 -11.85 7.61 -5.24
C ASN A 47 -12.12 6.40 -4.37
N ARG A 48 -12.65 5.36 -5.00
CA ARG A 48 -12.92 4.12 -4.31
C ARG A 48 -11.81 3.12 -4.59
N TYR A 49 -11.24 2.54 -3.53
CA TYR A 49 -10.21 1.52 -3.62
C TYR A 49 -10.64 0.29 -2.83
N GLU A 50 -10.19 -0.87 -3.28
CA GLU A 50 -10.49 -2.14 -2.64
C GLU A 50 -9.33 -2.66 -1.82
N MET A 51 -8.13 -2.08 -1.99
CA MET A 51 -6.94 -2.50 -1.27
C MET A 51 -5.92 -1.36 -1.24
N CYS A 52 -5.09 -1.34 -0.20
CA CYS A 52 -3.98 -0.40 -0.09
C CYS A 52 -2.67 -1.17 0.02
N VAL A 53 -1.66 -0.76 -0.75
CA VAL A 53 -0.29 -1.24 -0.65
C VAL A 53 0.57 -0.03 -0.36
N LEU A 54 1.13 0.06 0.84
CA LEU A 54 1.75 1.27 1.36
C LEU A 54 3.19 1.01 1.79
N ASP A 55 4.12 1.77 1.23
CA ASP A 55 5.48 1.81 1.76
C ASP A 55 5.46 2.50 3.12
N VAL A 56 6.20 1.98 4.09
CA VAL A 56 6.28 2.58 5.42
C VAL A 56 7.06 3.89 5.38
N MET A 57 8.20 3.91 4.68
CA MET A 57 9.10 5.07 4.65
C MET A 57 8.80 5.97 3.46
N MET A 58 8.04 7.03 3.69
CA MET A 58 7.71 8.01 2.64
C MET A 58 7.83 9.42 3.20
N PRO A 59 8.12 10.42 2.33
CA PRO A 59 8.12 11.81 2.77
C PRO A 59 6.72 12.31 3.09
N LYS A 60 6.65 13.41 3.81
CA LYS A 60 5.43 14.11 4.22
C LYS A 60 4.60 13.32 5.22
N LYS A 61 4.04 12.19 4.81
CA LYS A 61 3.24 11.32 5.66
C LYS A 61 3.70 9.89 5.40
N ASP A 62 4.20 9.21 6.43
CA ASP A 62 4.65 7.84 6.28
C ASP A 62 3.48 6.86 6.14
N GLY A 63 3.79 5.61 5.83
CA GLY A 63 2.78 4.61 5.60
C GLY A 63 1.91 4.31 6.81
N PHE A 64 2.47 4.36 8.02
CA PHE A 64 1.70 4.12 9.23
C PHE A 64 0.72 5.26 9.51
N GLN A 65 1.14 6.50 9.33
CA GLN A 65 0.27 7.66 9.49
C GLN A 65 -0.87 7.63 8.47
N LEU A 66 -0.52 7.32 7.24
CA LEU A 66 -1.53 7.20 6.17
C LEU A 66 -2.54 6.10 6.51
N ALA A 67 -2.07 4.95 6.97
CA ALA A 67 -2.95 3.84 7.32
C ALA A 67 -3.89 4.20 8.46
N GLN A 68 -3.42 4.93 9.48
CA GLN A 68 -4.26 5.38 10.57
C GLN A 68 -5.41 6.25 10.07
N GLU A 69 -5.11 7.18 9.18
CA GLU A 69 -6.13 8.06 8.60
C GLU A 69 -7.10 7.30 7.72
N ILE A 70 -6.59 6.35 6.92
CA ILE A 70 -7.44 5.49 6.09
C ILE A 70 -8.39 4.68 6.96
N ARG A 71 -7.89 4.13 8.08
CA ARG A 71 -8.72 3.33 9.00
C ARG A 71 -9.85 4.12 9.63
N GLN A 72 -9.70 5.43 9.79
CA GLN A 72 -10.78 6.27 10.28
C GLN A 72 -11.89 6.43 9.26
N VAL A 73 -11.57 6.32 7.98
CA VAL A 73 -12.55 6.41 6.89
C VAL A 73 -13.13 5.05 6.55
N ASN A 74 -12.28 4.02 6.53
CA ASN A 74 -12.67 2.65 6.20
C ASN A 74 -11.89 1.68 7.07
N ALA A 75 -12.58 1.12 8.07
CA ALA A 75 -11.95 0.23 9.05
C ALA A 75 -11.62 -1.16 8.50
N GLU A 76 -12.14 -1.51 7.33
CA GLU A 76 -12.06 -2.88 6.82
C GLU A 76 -11.25 -3.07 5.55
N ILE A 77 -10.85 -1.99 4.87
CA ILE A 77 -10.10 -2.13 3.63
C ILE A 77 -8.76 -2.86 3.90
N PRO A 78 -8.40 -3.87 3.10
CA PRO A 78 -7.13 -4.55 3.29
C PRO A 78 -5.95 -3.61 3.09
N ILE A 79 -4.97 -3.70 4.00
CA ILE A 79 -3.75 -2.89 3.94
C ILE A 79 -2.53 -3.80 4.05
N ILE A 80 -1.63 -3.70 3.07
CA ILE A 80 -0.36 -4.40 3.08
C ILE A 80 0.74 -3.34 3.14
N PHE A 81 1.64 -3.47 4.11
CA PHE A 81 2.80 -2.59 4.21
C PHE A 81 4.00 -3.18 3.50
N LEU A 82 4.73 -2.32 2.78
CA LEU A 82 6.04 -2.64 2.22
C LEU A 82 7.08 -1.94 3.07
N THR A 83 8.08 -2.66 3.58
CA THR A 83 9.06 -2.06 4.46
C THR A 83 10.45 -2.64 4.24
N ALA A 84 11.47 -1.75 4.26
CA ALA A 84 12.86 -2.17 4.31
C ALA A 84 13.27 -2.53 5.73
N LYS A 85 12.45 -2.20 6.71
CA LYS A 85 12.75 -2.45 8.11
C LYS A 85 12.17 -3.77 8.57
N ASN A 86 12.99 -4.53 9.30
CA ASN A 86 12.62 -5.83 9.84
C ASN A 86 12.65 -5.77 11.37
N LEU A 87 12.26 -4.63 11.94
CA LEU A 87 12.23 -4.44 13.37
C LEU A 87 10.87 -4.86 13.92
N LYS A 88 10.91 -5.62 15.02
CA LYS A 88 9.67 -6.08 15.67
C LYS A 88 8.73 -4.93 16.02
N GLU A 89 9.30 -3.78 16.41
CA GLU A 89 8.51 -2.61 16.77
C GLU A 89 7.68 -2.09 15.62
N ASP A 90 8.28 -1.99 14.43
CA ASP A 90 7.56 -1.50 13.24
C ASP A 90 6.45 -2.45 12.84
N ILE A 91 6.72 -3.75 12.88
CA ILE A 91 5.71 -4.75 12.57
C ILE A 91 4.56 -4.68 13.57
N PHE A 92 4.91 -4.54 14.85
CA PHE A 92 3.92 -4.46 15.93
C PHE A 92 3.02 -3.23 15.76
N ASP A 93 3.63 -2.06 15.44
CA ASP A 93 2.87 -0.83 15.23
C ASP A 93 1.91 -0.96 14.04
N GLY A 94 2.36 -1.61 12.97
CA GLY A 94 1.50 -1.82 11.81
C GLY A 94 0.31 -2.71 12.13
N PHE A 95 0.50 -3.77 12.88
CA PHE A 95 -0.61 -4.64 13.29
C PHE A 95 -1.57 -3.94 14.24
N LYS A 96 -1.08 -3.02 15.08
CA LYS A 96 -1.95 -2.20 15.91
C LYS A 96 -2.88 -1.32 15.08
N ILE A 97 -2.41 -0.85 13.92
CA ILE A 97 -3.22 -0.06 13.00
C ILE A 97 -4.23 -0.93 12.27
N GLY A 98 -4.04 -2.26 12.30
CA GLY A 98 -4.91 -3.20 11.64
C GLY A 98 -4.45 -3.58 10.25
N ALA A 99 -3.14 -3.67 10.04
CA ALA A 99 -2.59 -4.16 8.78
C ALA A 99 -2.91 -5.64 8.61
N ASP A 100 -3.20 -6.02 7.37
CA ASP A 100 -3.46 -7.42 7.04
C ASP A 100 -2.17 -8.19 6.81
N ASP A 101 -1.12 -7.53 6.35
CA ASP A 101 0.15 -8.18 6.12
C ASP A 101 1.31 -7.18 6.02
N TYR A 102 2.50 -7.72 6.07
CA TYR A 102 3.77 -7.03 5.91
C TYR A 102 4.62 -7.78 4.91
N ILE A 103 5.28 -7.03 4.02
CA ILE A 103 6.25 -7.61 3.10
C ILE A 103 7.56 -6.86 3.25
N THR A 104 8.64 -7.57 3.60
CA THR A 104 9.94 -6.98 3.82
C THR A 104 10.71 -6.88 2.50
N LYS A 105 11.29 -5.72 2.24
CA LYS A 105 12.15 -5.52 1.08
C LYS A 105 13.52 -6.14 1.32
N PRO A 106 14.18 -6.73 0.32
CA PRO A 106 13.68 -6.95 -1.03
C PRO A 106 12.67 -8.12 -1.09
N PHE A 107 11.71 -8.01 -1.98
CA PHE A 107 10.70 -9.05 -2.16
C PHE A 107 10.47 -9.28 -3.66
N SER A 108 9.87 -10.44 -3.99
CA SER A 108 9.45 -10.68 -5.35
C SER A 108 8.05 -10.12 -5.59
N MET A 109 7.76 -9.73 -6.82
CA MET A 109 6.42 -9.27 -7.17
C MET A 109 5.39 -10.38 -6.98
N GLU A 110 5.81 -11.63 -7.19
CA GLU A 110 4.94 -12.79 -7.00
C GLU A 110 4.53 -12.95 -5.55
N GLU A 111 5.45 -12.67 -4.61
CA GLU A 111 5.13 -12.71 -3.18
C GLU A 111 4.04 -11.69 -2.84
N LEU A 112 4.15 -10.48 -3.39
CA LEU A 112 3.14 -9.45 -3.15
C LEU A 112 1.75 -9.93 -3.62
N VAL A 113 1.66 -10.44 -4.84
CA VAL A 113 0.39 -10.89 -5.38
C VAL A 113 -0.16 -12.08 -4.58
N PHE A 114 0.73 -12.97 -4.15
CA PHE A 114 0.33 -14.12 -3.35
C PHE A 114 -0.32 -13.70 -2.02
N ARG A 115 0.19 -12.64 -1.40
CA ARG A 115 -0.34 -12.15 -0.12
C ARG A 115 -1.58 -11.28 -0.26
N MET A 116 -1.85 -10.84 -1.45
CA MET A 116 -3.08 -10.09 -1.74
C MET A 116 -4.31 -11.03 -1.76
#